data_c2d669566cc9b3ebe158a80d43d50a08
#
_entry.id   c2d669566cc9b3ebe158a80d43d50a08
#
_cell.length_a   1.000
_cell.length_b   1.000
_cell.length_c   1.000
_cell.angle_alpha   90.00
_cell.angle_beta   90.00
_cell.angle_gamma   90.00
#
_symmetry.space_group_name_H-M   'P 1'
#
loop_
_entity.id
_entity.type
_entity.pdbx_description
1 polymer ?
#
loop_
_entity_poly.entity_id
_entity_poly.type
_entity_poly.pdbx_seq_one_letter_code
_entity_poly.pdbx_strand_id
1 'polypeptide(L)'
;TVSLKKTIEPKSIALGKSEMYTKLEYSPLGITIWAEGDTDTNFPEDPGDVQITFRYKNGKEDVLTGKSSTEKKVGINHSSREAVQDDSFEGFRWIYGFSNRCDWTQIDAIGIDGVWYPL
;
A
#
# COMPACT_ATOMS: atom_id res chain seq x y z
N THR A 1 22.78 -23.29 4.49
CA THR A 1 22.22 -22.68 5.68
C THR A 1 21.91 -21.22 5.51
N VAL A 2 22.48 -20.67 4.52
CA VAL A 2 22.26 -19.25 4.21
C VAL A 2 20.81 -19.00 3.84
N SER A 3 20.14 -19.99 3.39
CA SER A 3 18.74 -19.92 3.05
C SER A 3 17.84 -19.48 4.19
N LEU A 4 18.32 -19.55 5.40
CA LEU A 4 17.55 -19.11 6.55
C LEU A 4 17.28 -17.63 6.55
N LYS A 5 17.97 -16.91 5.73
CA LYS A 5 17.74 -15.48 5.60
C LYS A 5 16.81 -15.15 4.46
N LYS A 6 15.79 -15.89 4.31
CA LYS A 6 14.72 -15.39 3.47
C LYS A 6 14.10 -14.18 4.15
N THR A 7 14.81 -13.12 4.09
CA THR A 7 14.19 -11.85 4.34
C THR A 7 13.15 -11.66 3.25
N ILE A 8 11.94 -11.49 3.67
CA ILE A 8 10.88 -11.08 2.77
C ILE A 8 11.19 -9.65 2.40
N GLU A 9 11.93 -9.47 1.33
CA GLU A 9 12.22 -8.14 0.84
C GLU A 9 10.96 -7.56 0.23
N PRO A 10 10.56 -6.35 0.64
CA PRO A 10 9.41 -5.70 0.02
C PRO A 10 9.71 -5.40 -1.43
N LYS A 11 8.74 -5.64 -2.28
CA LYS A 11 8.81 -5.23 -3.68
C LYS A 11 8.25 -3.82 -3.78
N SER A 12 8.72 -3.07 -4.76
CA SER A 12 8.24 -1.71 -4.96
C SER A 12 7.82 -1.48 -6.40
N ILE A 13 6.82 -0.62 -6.57
CA ILE A 13 6.37 -0.16 -7.88
C ILE A 13 6.26 1.35 -7.86
N ALA A 14 6.59 1.98 -9.00
CA ALA A 14 6.43 3.41 -9.17
C ALA A 14 4.97 3.75 -9.48
N LEU A 15 4.42 4.75 -8.79
CA LEU A 15 3.04 5.18 -8.98
C LEU A 15 2.96 6.40 -9.89
N GLY A 16 3.54 6.28 -11.08
CA GLY A 16 3.64 7.40 -12.01
C GLY A 16 2.31 7.91 -12.56
N LYS A 17 1.22 7.15 -12.37
CA LYS A 17 -0.11 7.57 -12.80
C LYS A 17 -0.84 8.40 -11.75
N SER A 18 -0.31 8.46 -10.54
CA SER A 18 -0.91 9.23 -9.47
C SER A 18 -0.31 10.62 -9.43
N GLU A 19 -1.15 11.62 -9.19
CA GLU A 19 -0.69 12.99 -8.99
C GLU A 19 -0.13 13.19 -7.59
N MET A 20 -0.48 12.31 -6.65
CA MET A 20 -0.11 12.45 -5.25
C MET A 20 0.94 11.43 -4.82
N TYR A 21 0.73 10.16 -5.13
CA TYR A 21 1.56 9.09 -4.64
C TYR A 21 2.69 8.77 -5.61
N THR A 22 3.89 8.52 -5.09
CA THR A 22 5.08 8.31 -5.91
C THR A 22 5.53 6.86 -5.96
N LYS A 23 5.32 6.11 -4.88
CA LYS A 23 5.84 4.76 -4.78
C LYS A 23 4.94 3.91 -3.88
N LEU A 24 4.85 2.63 -4.18
CA LEU A 24 4.23 1.63 -3.34
C LEU A 24 5.25 0.53 -3.05
N GLU A 25 5.42 0.21 -1.77
CA GLU A 25 6.17 -0.97 -1.36
C GLU A 25 5.19 -1.98 -0.78
N TYR A 26 5.38 -3.26 -1.09
CA TYR A 26 4.49 -4.30 -0.60
C TYR A 26 5.24 -5.58 -0.25
N SER A 27 4.73 -6.27 0.75
CA SER A 27 5.25 -7.56 1.21
C SER A 27 4.06 -8.41 1.67
N PRO A 28 4.25 -9.70 1.99
CA PRO A 28 3.16 -10.51 2.53
C PRO A 28 2.57 -9.98 3.84
N LEU A 29 3.27 -9.09 4.54
CA LEU A 29 2.86 -8.59 5.84
C LEU A 29 2.21 -7.21 5.79
N GLY A 30 2.34 -6.49 4.69
CA GLY A 30 1.77 -5.16 4.61
C GLY A 30 2.18 -4.39 3.37
N ILE A 31 1.71 -3.16 3.30
CA ILE A 31 2.06 -2.23 2.24
C ILE A 31 2.41 -0.87 2.83
N THR A 32 3.24 -0.13 2.09
CA THR A 32 3.58 1.25 2.41
C THR A 32 3.46 2.09 1.16
N ILE A 33 2.69 3.17 1.25
CA ILE A 33 2.48 4.11 0.15
C ILE A 33 3.24 5.38 0.45
N TRP A 34 3.98 5.88 -0.52
CA TRP A 34 4.82 7.07 -0.38
C TRP A 34 4.26 8.21 -1.22
N ALA A 35 4.32 9.42 -0.68
CA ALA A 35 3.99 10.64 -1.41
C ALA A 35 5.04 11.70 -1.11
N GLU A 36 5.49 12.41 -2.14
CA GLU A 36 6.47 13.48 -2.01
C GLU A 36 5.76 14.82 -1.95
N GLY A 37 6.18 15.67 -1.02
CA GLY A 37 5.62 17.01 -0.86
C GLY A 37 5.90 17.55 0.54
N ASP A 38 5.73 18.85 0.69
CA ASP A 38 5.95 19.51 1.98
C ASP A 38 4.68 19.47 2.86
N THR A 39 4.79 20.07 4.03
CA THR A 39 3.69 20.07 5.01
C THR A 39 2.49 20.89 4.55
N ASP A 40 2.66 21.75 3.56
CA ASP A 40 1.56 22.55 3.01
C ASP A 40 0.74 21.77 1.99
N THR A 41 1.24 20.62 1.53
CA THR A 41 0.52 19.78 0.60
C THR A 41 -0.64 19.08 1.32
N ASN A 42 -1.82 19.11 0.71
CA ASN A 42 -3.02 18.54 1.31
C ASN A 42 -3.05 17.03 1.11
N PHE A 43 -2.34 16.30 1.97
CA PHE A 43 -2.36 14.84 1.98
C PHE A 43 -3.42 14.31 2.94
N PRO A 44 -3.93 13.09 2.71
CA PRO A 44 -4.81 12.45 3.68
C PRO A 44 -4.14 12.31 5.04
N GLU A 45 -4.79 12.78 6.09
CA GLU A 45 -4.27 12.67 7.45
C GLU A 45 -4.52 11.28 8.03
N ASP A 46 -5.68 10.71 7.73
CA ASP A 46 -6.05 9.40 8.21
C ASP A 46 -5.67 8.35 7.18
N PRO A 47 -4.88 7.33 7.55
CA PRO A 47 -4.58 6.23 6.61
C PRO A 47 -5.82 5.54 6.06
N GLY A 48 -6.94 5.56 6.78
CA GLY A 48 -8.19 5.02 6.31
C GLY A 48 -8.82 5.80 5.16
N ASP A 49 -8.41 7.03 4.94
CA ASP A 49 -8.91 7.86 3.84
C ASP A 49 -8.25 7.54 2.50
N VAL A 50 -7.14 6.83 2.52
CA VAL A 50 -6.51 6.31 1.30
C VAL A 50 -7.24 5.03 0.92
N GLN A 51 -7.94 5.02 -0.20
CA GLN A 51 -8.72 3.86 -0.61
C GLN A 51 -7.82 2.83 -1.29
N ILE A 52 -7.73 1.64 -0.71
CA ILE A 52 -6.90 0.56 -1.22
C ILE A 52 -7.80 -0.62 -1.56
N THR A 53 -7.68 -1.11 -2.79
CA THR A 53 -8.47 -2.23 -3.30
C THR A 53 -7.53 -3.21 -3.98
N PHE A 54 -7.70 -4.48 -3.69
CA PHE A 54 -7.00 -5.56 -4.41
C PHE A 54 -7.93 -6.15 -5.45
N ARG A 55 -7.41 -6.42 -6.63
CA ARG A 55 -8.11 -7.20 -7.64
C ARG A 55 -7.37 -8.53 -7.79
N TYR A 56 -8.09 -9.60 -7.53
CA TYR A 56 -7.54 -10.95 -7.63
C TYR A 56 -7.60 -11.43 -9.08
N LYS A 57 -6.76 -12.40 -9.40
CA LYS A 57 -6.71 -13.00 -10.75
C LYS A 57 -8.01 -13.66 -11.17
N ASN A 58 -8.85 -14.02 -10.21
CA ASN A 58 -10.19 -14.57 -10.49
C ASN A 58 -11.24 -13.49 -10.77
N GLY A 59 -10.85 -12.22 -10.80
CA GLY A 59 -11.73 -11.10 -11.07
C GLY A 59 -12.42 -10.49 -9.84
N LYS A 60 -12.28 -11.11 -8.68
CA LYS A 60 -12.86 -10.55 -7.45
C LYS A 60 -12.04 -9.39 -6.93
N GLU A 61 -12.71 -8.47 -6.25
CA GLU A 61 -12.08 -7.32 -5.64
C GLU A 61 -12.28 -7.35 -4.13
N ASP A 62 -11.29 -6.86 -3.41
CA ASP A 62 -11.31 -6.78 -1.95
C ASP A 62 -10.90 -5.35 -1.56
N VAL A 63 -11.84 -4.61 -0.99
CA VAL A 63 -11.59 -3.24 -0.52
C VAL A 63 -11.04 -3.31 0.89
N LEU A 64 -9.79 -2.91 1.06
CA LEU A 64 -9.07 -3.04 2.33
C LEU A 64 -9.34 -1.90 3.29
N THR A 65 -9.56 -0.70 2.76
CA THR A 65 -9.78 0.50 3.58
C THR A 65 -11.16 1.09 3.30
N GLY A 66 -11.66 1.91 4.21
CA GLY A 66 -12.93 2.59 4.04
C GLY A 66 -14.11 1.77 4.58
N LYS A 67 -15.30 2.31 4.39
CA LYS A 67 -16.53 1.76 5.00
C LYS A 67 -17.18 0.65 4.17
N SER A 68 -16.73 0.45 2.96
CA SER A 68 -17.37 -0.50 2.04
C SER A 68 -16.58 -1.79 1.83
N SER A 69 -15.68 -2.11 2.75
CA SER A 69 -14.93 -3.36 2.67
C SER A 69 -15.87 -4.56 2.89
N THR A 70 -15.92 -5.47 1.92
CA THR A 70 -16.90 -6.56 1.93
C THR A 70 -16.29 -7.90 2.33
N GLU A 71 -15.29 -8.39 1.64
CA GLU A 71 -14.63 -9.63 2.02
C GLU A 71 -13.18 -9.35 2.40
N LYS A 72 -12.80 -9.72 3.61
CA LYS A 72 -11.47 -9.45 4.12
C LYS A 72 -10.64 -10.71 4.15
N LYS A 73 -10.10 -11.09 3.00
CA LYS A 73 -9.11 -12.17 2.99
C LYS A 73 -7.84 -11.75 3.68
N VAL A 74 -7.44 -10.50 3.48
CA VAL A 74 -6.21 -9.95 4.05
C VAL A 74 -6.50 -9.10 5.27
N GLY A 75 -7.31 -8.07 5.12
CA GLY A 75 -7.66 -7.16 6.21
C GLY A 75 -6.49 -6.28 6.66
N ILE A 76 -6.81 -5.14 7.23
CA ILE A 76 -5.83 -4.23 7.79
C ILE A 76 -5.86 -4.36 9.32
N ASN A 77 -4.74 -4.72 9.92
CA ASN A 77 -4.59 -4.87 11.36
C ASN A 77 -4.24 -3.54 12.02
N HIS A 78 -3.36 -2.78 11.38
CA HIS A 78 -3.00 -1.47 11.87
C HIS A 78 -2.56 -0.59 10.71
N SER A 79 -2.65 0.72 10.92
CA SER A 79 -2.22 1.69 9.92
C SER A 79 -1.70 2.93 10.62
N SER A 80 -0.77 3.61 9.94
CA SER A 80 -0.20 4.85 10.45
C SER A 80 0.27 5.73 9.30
N ARG A 81 0.44 7.01 9.60
CA ARG A 81 1.04 7.97 8.68
C ARG A 81 2.27 8.57 9.35
N GLU A 82 3.36 8.66 8.62
CA GLU A 82 4.59 9.25 9.09
C GLU A 82 5.08 10.33 8.14
N ALA A 83 5.57 11.43 8.68
CA ALA A 83 6.34 12.39 7.91
C ALA A 83 7.75 11.85 7.71
N VAL A 84 8.26 11.97 6.49
CA VAL A 84 9.60 11.52 6.14
C VAL A 84 10.37 12.72 5.61
N GLN A 85 11.54 12.95 6.17
CA GLN A 85 12.41 14.02 5.72
C GLN A 85 13.86 13.57 5.82
N ASP A 86 14.52 13.48 4.67
CA ASP A 86 15.95 13.21 4.60
C ASP A 86 16.55 14.03 3.45
N ASP A 87 17.83 13.81 3.15
CA ASP A 87 18.54 14.59 2.15
C ASP A 87 18.00 14.42 0.74
N SER A 88 17.30 13.33 0.46
CA SER A 88 16.83 12.99 -0.88
C SER A 88 15.31 12.98 -1.02
N PHE A 89 14.57 13.05 0.09
CA PHE A 89 13.11 12.89 0.07
C PHE A 89 12.48 13.70 1.19
N GLU A 90 11.43 14.43 0.84
CA GLU A 90 10.55 15.07 1.80
C GLU A 90 9.12 14.73 1.43
N GLY A 91 8.38 14.16 2.38
CA GLY A 91 7.00 13.77 2.13
C GLY A 91 6.40 12.97 3.26
N PHE A 92 5.47 12.12 2.91
CA PHE A 92 4.76 11.27 3.86
C PHE A 92 4.74 9.84 3.37
N ARG A 93 4.55 8.92 4.32
CA ARG A 93 4.26 7.54 4.00
C ARG A 93 3.09 7.05 4.85
N TRP A 94 2.26 6.26 4.23
CA TRP A 94 1.14 5.57 4.88
C TRP A 94 1.49 4.10 4.95
N ILE A 95 1.49 3.56 6.17
CA ILE A 95 1.92 2.19 6.45
C ILE A 95 0.71 1.38 6.87
N TYR A 96 0.52 0.23 6.25
CA TYR A 96 -0.60 -0.67 6.52
C TYR A 96 -0.06 -2.06 6.82
N GLY A 97 -0.37 -2.58 8.02
CA GLY A 97 -0.05 -3.95 8.38
C GLY A 97 -1.27 -4.83 8.19
N PHE A 98 -1.07 -6.02 7.60
CA PHE A 98 -2.16 -6.94 7.31
C PHE A 98 -2.51 -7.80 8.53
N SER A 99 -3.79 -8.10 8.67
CA SER A 99 -4.28 -9.06 9.68
C SER A 99 -3.90 -10.49 9.30
N ASN A 100 -3.92 -10.79 8.01
CA ASN A 100 -3.58 -12.09 7.47
C ASN A 100 -2.50 -11.92 6.39
N ARG A 101 -1.62 -12.90 6.29
CA ARG A 101 -0.57 -12.88 5.29
C ARG A 101 -1.16 -12.80 3.89
N CYS A 102 -0.66 -11.89 3.08
CA CYS A 102 -1.13 -11.70 1.71
C CYS A 102 -0.32 -12.56 0.75
N ASP A 103 -1.02 -13.33 -0.07
CA ASP A 103 -0.41 -14.07 -1.17
C ASP A 103 -0.49 -13.22 -2.45
N TRP A 104 0.57 -12.49 -2.72
CA TRP A 104 0.63 -11.57 -3.85
C TRP A 104 0.56 -12.28 -5.20
N THR A 105 0.82 -13.60 -5.26
CA THR A 105 0.70 -14.36 -6.50
C THR A 105 -0.74 -14.44 -6.99
N GLN A 106 -1.71 -14.22 -6.12
CA GLN A 106 -3.14 -14.25 -6.45
C GLN A 106 -3.67 -12.89 -6.83
N ILE A 107 -2.88 -11.85 -6.73
CA ILE A 107 -3.32 -10.47 -6.96
C ILE A 107 -2.85 -10.01 -8.33
N ASP A 108 -3.80 -9.54 -9.13
CA ASP A 108 -3.57 -9.05 -10.49
C ASP A 108 -3.18 -7.58 -10.49
N ALA A 109 -3.86 -6.78 -9.67
CA ALA A 109 -3.61 -5.35 -9.61
C ALA A 109 -3.99 -4.79 -8.23
N ILE A 110 -3.40 -3.67 -7.90
CA ILE A 110 -3.76 -2.90 -6.70
C ILE A 110 -4.34 -1.56 -7.15
N GLY A 111 -5.46 -1.18 -6.55
CA GLY A 111 -6.08 0.12 -6.77
C GLY A 111 -5.81 1.05 -5.60
N ILE A 112 -5.37 2.26 -5.89
CA ILE A 112 -5.13 3.30 -4.90
C ILE A 112 -5.91 4.53 -5.34
N ASP A 113 -6.90 4.92 -4.54
CA ASP A 113 -7.80 6.05 -4.83
C ASP A 113 -8.40 6.00 -6.24
N GLY A 114 -8.76 4.80 -6.69
CA GLY A 114 -9.40 4.59 -7.98
C GLY A 114 -8.44 4.42 -9.16
N VAL A 115 -7.15 4.48 -8.94
CA VAL A 115 -6.15 4.26 -9.98
C VAL A 115 -5.57 2.86 -9.84
N TRP A 116 -5.64 2.07 -10.91
CA TRP A 116 -5.18 0.69 -10.91
C TRP A 116 -3.75 0.57 -11.39
N TYR A 117 -2.96 -0.20 -10.64
CA TYR A 117 -1.58 -0.50 -10.97
C TYR A 117 -1.42 -2.01 -11.09
N PRO A 118 -1.08 -2.53 -12.28
CA PRO A 118 -0.85 -3.96 -12.44
C PRO A 118 0.42 -4.41 -11.72
N LEU A 119 0.38 -5.60 -11.19
CA LEU A 119 1.51 -6.19 -10.48
C LEU A 119 2.25 -7.22 -11.34
#